data_7ff1e93c4bd1ec4e6b30062324164689
#
_entry.id   7ff1e93c4bd1ec4e6b30062324164689
#
_cell.length_a   1.000
_cell.length_b   1.000
_cell.length_c   1.000
_cell.angle_alpha   90.00
_cell.angle_beta   90.00
_cell.angle_gamma   90.00
#
_symmetry.space_group_name_H-M   'P 1'
#
loop_
_entity.id
_entity.type
_entity.pdbx_description
1 polymer ?
#
loop_
_entity_poly.entity_id
_entity_poly.type
_entity_poly.pdbx_seq_one_letter_code
_entity_poly.pdbx_strand_id
1 'polypeptide(L)'
;MDVIDVERPDGVVVTLGGQTPLKLARMLEESGVNIMGTKPDAIDFAEDRERFAALLDKLGIMYPPAGQATSFEEAEAVAAHIGYPLLVRPSYVLGGRGMMIAYDAEHLRDYMAEAARISPDYPVYLDRFLEGAIESDVDALCDGEEVYILSLIHISEPTRPY
;
A
#
# COMPACT_ATOMS: atom_id res chain seq x y z
N MET A 1 25.91 5.83 4.05
CA MET A 1 27.10 5.62 3.17
C MET A 1 28.23 4.94 3.91
N ASP A 2 28.55 5.28 5.16
CA ASP A 2 29.72 4.78 5.89
C ASP A 2 29.90 3.24 5.88
N VAL A 3 28.81 2.50 6.01
CA VAL A 3 28.85 1.01 5.95
C VAL A 3 29.24 0.55 4.55
N ILE A 4 28.71 1.16 3.49
CA ILE A 4 29.00 0.81 2.10
C ILE A 4 30.47 1.12 1.77
N ASP A 5 30.98 2.25 2.28
CA ASP A 5 32.36 2.67 2.06
C ASP A 5 33.36 1.74 2.76
N VAL A 6 33.00 1.18 3.91
CA VAL A 6 33.83 0.26 4.68
C VAL A 6 33.76 -1.16 4.12
N GLU A 7 32.55 -1.69 3.94
CA GLU A 7 32.31 -3.09 3.57
C GLU A 7 32.43 -3.33 2.07
N ARG A 8 32.27 -2.30 1.24
CA ARG A 8 32.38 -2.33 -0.24
C ARG A 8 31.60 -3.50 -0.87
N PRO A 9 30.30 -3.65 -0.57
CA PRO A 9 29.51 -4.73 -1.14
C PRO A 9 29.35 -4.56 -2.65
N ASP A 10 29.14 -5.66 -3.37
CA ASP A 10 28.83 -5.64 -4.81
C ASP A 10 27.45 -4.99 -5.11
N GLY A 11 26.58 -4.95 -4.13
CA GLY A 11 25.28 -4.30 -4.20
C GLY A 11 24.50 -4.45 -2.89
N VAL A 12 23.31 -3.84 -2.85
CA VAL A 12 22.44 -3.80 -1.67
C VAL A 12 21.06 -4.30 -2.04
N VAL A 13 20.50 -5.20 -1.23
CA VAL A 13 19.10 -5.64 -1.31
C VAL A 13 18.29 -4.81 -0.33
N VAL A 14 17.29 -4.09 -0.83
CA VAL A 14 16.45 -3.17 -0.03
C VAL A 14 15.08 -3.72 0.33
N THR A 15 14.67 -4.84 -0.25
CA THR A 15 13.31 -5.39 -0.11
C THR A 15 13.13 -6.31 1.11
N LEU A 16 14.19 -6.69 1.82
CA LEU A 16 14.14 -7.67 2.92
C LEU A 16 14.10 -7.06 4.33
N GLY A 17 14.01 -5.74 4.45
CA GLY A 17 14.09 -5.05 5.75
C GLY A 17 12.87 -4.19 6.11
N GLY A 18 11.72 -4.43 5.50
CA GLY A 18 10.51 -3.63 5.69
C GLY A 18 10.63 -2.22 5.08
N GLN A 19 9.87 -1.27 5.59
CA GLN A 19 9.74 0.08 5.00
C GLN A 19 11.00 0.95 5.08
N THR A 20 11.87 0.74 6.06
CA THR A 20 13.05 1.59 6.26
C THR A 20 14.04 1.49 5.10
N PRO A 21 14.52 0.30 4.70
CA PRO A 21 15.41 0.19 3.55
C PRO A 21 14.72 0.54 2.22
N LEU A 22 13.43 0.29 2.06
CA LEU A 22 12.70 0.71 0.85
C LEU A 22 12.77 2.22 0.63
N LYS A 23 12.61 3.02 1.68
CA LYS A 23 12.74 4.48 1.62
C LYS A 23 14.15 4.97 1.26
N LEU A 24 15.16 4.15 1.45
CA LEU A 24 16.54 4.47 1.11
C LEU A 24 16.91 4.09 -0.34
N ALA A 25 16.09 3.29 -1.01
CA ALA A 25 16.40 2.69 -2.30
C ALA A 25 16.81 3.72 -3.35
N ARG A 26 16.02 4.77 -3.54
CA ARG A 26 16.30 5.82 -4.53
C ARG A 26 17.56 6.62 -4.18
N MET A 27 17.73 7.01 -2.92
CA MET A 27 18.91 7.74 -2.47
C MET A 27 20.21 6.92 -2.66
N LEU A 28 20.15 5.61 -2.41
CA LEU A 28 21.28 4.71 -2.62
C LEU A 28 21.61 4.60 -4.12
N GLU A 29 20.60 4.42 -4.97
CA GLU A 29 20.78 4.36 -6.43
C GLU A 29 21.38 5.66 -6.98
N GLU A 30 20.85 6.83 -6.59
CA GLU A 30 21.36 8.16 -6.95
C GLU A 30 22.80 8.39 -6.48
N SER A 31 23.19 7.73 -5.39
CA SER A 31 24.56 7.73 -4.87
C SER A 31 25.49 6.73 -5.59
N GLY A 32 25.01 6.06 -6.63
CA GLY A 32 25.77 5.10 -7.43
C GLY A 32 25.90 3.71 -6.81
N VAL A 33 25.11 3.40 -5.79
CA VAL A 33 25.06 2.06 -5.18
C VAL A 33 24.23 1.13 -6.05
N ASN A 34 24.78 -0.04 -6.37
CA ASN A 34 24.05 -1.04 -7.14
C ASN A 34 22.92 -1.66 -6.28
N ILE A 35 21.67 -1.42 -6.67
CA ILE A 35 20.51 -2.07 -6.03
C ILE A 35 20.27 -3.43 -6.69
N MET A 36 20.42 -4.47 -5.90
CA MET A 36 20.19 -5.87 -6.31
C MET A 36 18.73 -6.27 -6.08
N GLY A 37 18.18 -7.08 -6.98
CA GLY A 37 16.78 -7.49 -6.97
C GLY A 37 15.85 -6.41 -7.54
N THR A 38 14.75 -6.13 -6.87
CA THR A 38 13.74 -5.16 -7.35
C THR A 38 14.34 -3.75 -7.43
N LYS A 39 14.25 -3.13 -8.60
CA LYS A 39 14.78 -1.78 -8.83
C LYS A 39 13.91 -0.71 -8.14
N PRO A 40 14.51 0.44 -7.74
CA PRO A 40 13.78 1.51 -7.05
C PRO A 40 12.54 2.01 -7.81
N ASP A 41 12.62 2.16 -9.14
CA ASP A 41 11.45 2.57 -9.93
C ASP A 41 10.31 1.53 -9.89
N ALA A 42 10.64 0.24 -9.85
CA ALA A 42 9.62 -0.81 -9.73
C ALA A 42 8.98 -0.83 -8.32
N ILE A 43 9.76 -0.49 -7.29
CA ILE A 43 9.25 -0.33 -5.92
C ILE A 43 8.30 0.86 -5.87
N ASP A 44 8.72 2.03 -6.36
CA ASP A 44 7.90 3.23 -6.42
C ASP A 44 6.62 3.00 -7.25
N PHE A 45 6.75 2.26 -8.36
CA PHE A 45 5.62 1.89 -9.20
C PHE A 45 4.58 1.06 -8.46
N ALA A 46 5.01 0.09 -7.66
CA ALA A 46 4.12 -0.77 -6.89
C ALA A 46 3.48 -0.04 -5.70
N GLU A 47 4.17 0.97 -5.14
CA GLU A 47 3.66 1.76 -4.01
C GLU A 47 2.76 2.93 -4.46
N ASP A 48 2.95 3.44 -5.67
CA ASP A 48 2.13 4.49 -6.26
C ASP A 48 0.79 3.93 -6.75
N ARG A 49 -0.28 4.31 -6.08
CA ARG A 49 -1.63 3.78 -6.34
C ARG A 49 -2.13 4.06 -7.74
N GLU A 50 -1.86 5.25 -8.27
CA GLU A 50 -2.34 5.64 -9.60
C GLU A 50 -1.58 4.88 -10.68
N ARG A 51 -0.26 4.78 -10.56
CA ARG A 51 0.59 4.00 -11.46
C ARG A 51 0.22 2.52 -11.43
N PHE A 52 -0.01 1.98 -10.23
CA PHE A 52 -0.38 0.57 -10.05
C PHE A 52 -1.78 0.28 -10.58
N ALA A 53 -2.77 1.13 -10.31
CA ALA A 53 -4.12 1.00 -10.85
C ALA A 53 -4.11 1.02 -12.39
N ALA A 54 -3.36 1.95 -13.00
CA ALA A 54 -3.21 2.01 -14.46
C ALA A 54 -2.58 0.72 -15.05
N LEU A 55 -1.67 0.08 -14.32
CA LEU A 55 -1.14 -1.23 -14.71
C LEU A 55 -2.21 -2.33 -14.65
N LEU A 56 -2.97 -2.38 -13.56
CA LEU A 56 -4.05 -3.36 -13.40
C LEU A 56 -5.11 -3.22 -14.49
N ASP A 57 -5.49 -1.98 -14.82
CA ASP A 57 -6.39 -1.67 -15.94
C ASP A 57 -5.84 -2.18 -17.27
N LYS A 58 -4.57 -1.90 -17.54
CA LYS A 58 -3.88 -2.37 -18.76
C LYS A 58 -3.85 -3.90 -18.86
N LEU A 59 -3.72 -4.58 -17.74
CA LEU A 59 -3.69 -6.04 -17.65
C LEU A 59 -5.09 -6.67 -17.58
N GLY A 60 -6.15 -5.87 -17.44
CA GLY A 60 -7.52 -6.35 -17.24
C GLY A 60 -7.73 -7.05 -15.90
N ILE A 61 -6.93 -6.72 -14.89
CA ILE A 61 -7.02 -7.27 -13.54
C ILE A 61 -7.95 -6.40 -12.72
N MET A 62 -8.98 -7.00 -12.16
CA MET A 62 -9.91 -6.30 -11.27
C MET A 62 -9.26 -5.96 -9.93
N TYR A 63 -9.53 -4.78 -9.43
CA TYR A 63 -9.15 -4.33 -8.10
C TYR A 63 -10.31 -3.58 -7.44
N PRO A 64 -10.35 -3.49 -6.10
CA PRO A 64 -11.40 -2.75 -5.42
C PRO A 64 -11.37 -1.27 -5.82
N PRO A 65 -12.52 -0.67 -6.18
CA PRO A 65 -12.57 0.75 -6.45
C PRO A 65 -12.16 1.54 -5.21
N ALA A 66 -11.40 2.60 -5.43
CA ALA A 66 -10.84 3.44 -4.39
C ALA A 66 -10.93 4.91 -4.75
N GLY A 67 -10.79 5.77 -3.74
CA GLY A 67 -10.71 7.21 -3.91
C GLY A 67 -10.01 7.86 -2.72
N GLN A 68 -9.85 9.17 -2.79
CA GLN A 68 -9.28 9.95 -1.71
C GLN A 68 -10.13 11.19 -1.47
N ALA A 69 -10.11 11.69 -0.24
CA ALA A 69 -10.86 12.86 0.17
C ALA A 69 -10.10 13.67 1.22
N THR A 70 -10.21 14.97 1.15
CA THR A 70 -9.67 15.92 2.14
C THR A 70 -10.78 16.53 3.01
N SER A 71 -12.04 16.35 2.61
CA SER A 71 -13.23 16.78 3.36
C SER A 71 -14.28 15.68 3.40
N PHE A 72 -15.27 15.86 4.28
CA PHE A 72 -16.40 14.93 4.35
C PHE A 72 -17.25 14.95 3.07
N GLU A 73 -17.44 16.12 2.46
CA GLU A 73 -18.21 16.28 1.22
C GLU A 73 -17.56 15.52 0.06
N GLU A 74 -16.23 15.59 -0.05
CA GLU A 74 -15.49 14.80 -1.02
C GLU A 74 -15.58 13.30 -0.72
N ALA A 75 -15.49 12.92 0.55
CA ALA A 75 -15.63 11.52 0.96
C ALA A 75 -17.04 10.96 0.64
N GLU A 76 -18.08 11.76 0.82
CA GLU A 76 -19.45 11.41 0.47
C GLU A 76 -19.62 11.21 -1.05
N ALA A 77 -19.01 12.07 -1.86
CA ALA A 77 -19.00 11.92 -3.32
C ALA A 77 -18.27 10.65 -3.76
N VAL A 78 -17.12 10.34 -3.15
CA VAL A 78 -16.37 9.10 -3.37
C VAL A 78 -17.23 7.89 -2.95
N ALA A 79 -17.88 7.94 -1.78
CA ALA A 79 -18.73 6.87 -1.27
C ALA A 79 -19.93 6.60 -2.18
N ALA A 80 -20.53 7.65 -2.76
CA ALA A 80 -21.61 7.51 -3.72
C ALA A 80 -21.20 6.76 -5.00
N HIS A 81 -19.94 6.88 -5.40
CA HIS A 81 -19.41 6.17 -6.55
C HIS A 81 -18.96 4.73 -6.22
N ILE A 82 -18.30 4.54 -5.11
CA ILE A 82 -17.71 3.24 -4.71
C ILE A 82 -18.75 2.32 -4.04
N GLY A 83 -19.66 2.89 -3.26
CA GLY A 83 -20.64 2.17 -2.41
C GLY A 83 -20.05 1.72 -1.08
N TYR A 84 -20.93 1.37 -0.14
CA TYR A 84 -20.58 0.82 1.18
C TYR A 84 -20.51 -0.72 1.17
N PRO A 85 -19.79 -1.36 2.10
CA PRO A 85 -18.93 -0.75 3.12
C PRO A 85 -17.61 -0.22 2.53
N LEU A 86 -17.03 0.80 3.21
CA LEU A 86 -15.77 1.44 2.83
C LEU A 86 -14.73 1.26 3.93
N LEU A 87 -13.51 0.93 3.54
CA LEU A 87 -12.35 1.03 4.42
C LEU A 87 -11.80 2.45 4.38
N VAL A 88 -11.86 3.14 5.52
CA VAL A 88 -11.35 4.50 5.71
C VAL A 88 -9.94 4.40 6.28
N ARG A 89 -8.96 4.96 5.58
CA ARG A 89 -7.54 4.89 5.95
C ARG A 89 -6.91 6.28 5.98
N PRO A 90 -6.47 6.78 7.15
CA PRO A 90 -5.66 7.99 7.20
C PRO A 90 -4.34 7.79 6.46
N SER A 91 -3.81 8.86 5.86
CA SER A 91 -2.46 8.84 5.31
C SER A 91 -1.42 8.70 6.43
N TYR A 92 -0.29 8.09 6.11
CA TYR A 92 0.88 7.96 7.01
C TYR A 92 0.66 7.22 8.34
N VAL A 93 -0.29 6.30 8.40
CA VAL A 93 -0.47 5.43 9.58
C VAL A 93 0.19 4.07 9.33
N LEU A 94 1.07 3.66 10.23
CA LEU A 94 1.71 2.35 10.18
C LEU A 94 0.91 1.33 10.98
N GLY A 95 0.85 0.09 10.47
CA GLY A 95 0.30 -1.04 11.21
C GLY A 95 -1.22 -1.04 11.37
N GLY A 96 -1.95 -0.46 10.42
CA GLY A 96 -3.42 -0.47 10.42
C GLY A 96 -4.07 0.40 11.51
N ARG A 97 -3.29 1.23 12.19
CA ARG A 97 -3.80 2.11 13.24
C ARG A 97 -4.71 3.19 12.63
N GLY A 98 -5.92 3.33 13.18
CA GLY A 98 -6.90 4.31 12.69
C GLY A 98 -7.60 3.90 11.38
N MET A 99 -7.43 2.66 10.91
CA MET A 99 -8.24 2.11 9.82
C MET A 99 -9.59 1.67 10.38
N MET A 100 -10.67 2.08 9.72
CA MET A 100 -12.03 1.81 10.15
C MET A 100 -12.93 1.45 8.96
N ILE A 101 -13.94 0.61 9.20
CA ILE A 101 -14.90 0.21 8.16
C ILE A 101 -16.18 1.01 8.36
N ALA A 102 -16.49 1.88 7.40
CA ALA A 102 -17.73 2.64 7.36
C ALA A 102 -18.81 1.84 6.60
N TYR A 103 -19.90 1.56 7.23
CA TYR A 103 -21.04 0.84 6.64
C TYR A 103 -22.10 1.78 6.06
N ASP A 104 -22.05 3.06 6.43
CA ASP A 104 -22.99 4.10 6.02
C ASP A 104 -22.35 5.49 6.11
N ALA A 105 -23.11 6.52 5.74
CA ALA A 105 -22.64 7.90 5.75
C ALA A 105 -22.40 8.47 7.16
N GLU A 106 -23.09 7.95 8.19
CA GLU A 106 -22.89 8.38 9.58
C GLU A 106 -21.53 7.90 10.09
N HIS A 107 -21.24 6.61 9.94
CA HIS A 107 -19.90 6.07 10.23
C HIS A 107 -18.81 6.77 9.43
N LEU A 108 -19.04 7.05 8.14
CA LEU A 108 -18.07 7.75 7.32
C LEU A 108 -17.76 9.15 7.86
N ARG A 109 -18.77 9.89 8.30
CA ARG A 109 -18.59 11.23 8.88
C ARG A 109 -17.72 11.20 10.13
N ASP A 110 -18.03 10.30 11.04
CA ASP A 110 -17.29 10.16 12.30
C ASP A 110 -15.83 9.77 12.05
N TYR A 111 -15.60 8.85 11.13
CA TYR A 111 -14.24 8.38 10.78
C TYR A 111 -13.44 9.41 10.01
N MET A 112 -14.06 10.23 9.16
CA MET A 112 -13.39 11.35 8.51
C MET A 112 -12.94 12.40 9.52
N ALA A 113 -13.77 12.69 10.54
CA ALA A 113 -13.39 13.61 11.61
C ALA A 113 -12.21 13.08 12.44
N GLU A 114 -12.18 11.78 12.74
CA GLU A 114 -11.05 11.15 13.45
C GLU A 114 -9.80 11.10 12.58
N ALA A 115 -9.91 10.75 11.30
CA ALA A 115 -8.80 10.71 10.36
C ALA A 115 -8.16 12.09 10.16
N ALA A 116 -8.96 13.14 10.08
CA ALA A 116 -8.47 14.52 10.00
C ALA A 116 -7.70 14.96 11.28
N ARG A 117 -8.03 14.42 12.44
CA ARG A 117 -7.26 14.66 13.68
C ARG A 117 -5.89 13.96 13.68
N ILE A 118 -5.81 12.79 13.04
CA ILE A 118 -4.57 11.99 12.96
C ILE A 118 -3.62 12.57 11.91
N SER A 119 -4.15 13.00 10.75
CA SER A 119 -3.38 13.49 9.60
C SER A 119 -4.06 14.70 8.96
N PRO A 120 -4.01 15.88 9.60
CA PRO A 120 -4.81 17.04 9.18
C PRO A 120 -4.43 17.61 7.80
N ASP A 121 -3.19 17.43 7.38
CA ASP A 121 -2.65 17.99 6.13
C ASP A 121 -2.65 16.99 4.96
N TYR A 122 -3.19 15.79 5.16
CA TYR A 122 -3.11 14.71 4.18
C TYR A 122 -4.49 14.12 3.86
N PRO A 123 -4.70 13.67 2.61
CA PRO A 123 -5.96 13.05 2.24
C PRO A 123 -6.19 11.73 2.98
N VAL A 124 -7.46 11.43 3.19
CA VAL A 124 -7.92 10.13 3.67
C VAL A 124 -8.22 9.25 2.47
N TYR A 125 -7.76 8.02 2.50
CA TYR A 125 -8.06 7.03 1.47
C TYR A 125 -9.33 6.26 1.82
N LEU A 126 -10.14 6.02 0.79
CA LEU A 126 -11.41 5.31 0.86
C LEU A 126 -11.34 4.17 -0.14
N ASP A 127 -11.37 2.93 0.34
CA ASP A 127 -11.34 1.76 -0.52
C ASP A 127 -12.65 0.97 -0.33
N ARG A 128 -13.17 0.35 -1.39
CA ARG A 128 -14.26 -0.62 -1.24
C ARG A 128 -13.81 -1.76 -0.34
N PHE A 129 -14.51 -1.96 0.77
CA PHE A 129 -14.24 -3.11 1.64
C PHE A 129 -14.90 -4.37 1.07
N LEU A 130 -14.11 -5.42 0.92
CA LEU A 130 -14.57 -6.72 0.40
C LEU A 130 -14.91 -7.64 1.56
N GLU A 131 -16.19 -7.76 1.88
CA GLU A 131 -16.64 -8.70 2.91
C GLU A 131 -16.54 -10.13 2.42
N GLY A 132 -16.08 -11.02 3.29
CA GLY A 132 -15.96 -12.46 2.98
C GLY A 132 -14.91 -12.80 1.93
N ALA A 133 -14.02 -11.86 1.61
CA ALA A 133 -12.89 -12.13 0.73
C ALA A 133 -11.89 -13.07 1.41
N ILE A 134 -11.27 -13.94 0.61
CA ILE A 134 -10.16 -14.79 1.05
C ILE A 134 -8.87 -14.04 0.77
N GLU A 135 -8.12 -13.75 1.81
CA GLU A 135 -6.80 -13.10 1.69
C GLU A 135 -5.73 -14.15 1.41
N SER A 136 -4.87 -13.86 0.44
CA SER A 136 -3.76 -14.74 0.09
C SER A 136 -2.50 -13.92 -0.17
N ASP A 137 -1.40 -14.31 0.46
CA ASP A 137 -0.08 -13.78 0.17
C ASP A 137 0.65 -14.66 -0.83
N VAL A 138 1.30 -14.04 -1.80
CA VAL A 138 2.08 -14.72 -2.82
C VAL A 138 3.50 -14.17 -2.84
N ASP A 139 4.48 -15.02 -2.59
CA ASP A 139 5.88 -14.70 -2.80
C ASP A 139 6.34 -15.22 -4.16
N ALA A 140 6.95 -14.35 -4.95
CA ALA A 140 7.46 -14.69 -6.26
C ALA A 140 8.89 -14.17 -6.45
N LEU A 141 9.68 -14.94 -7.17
CA LEU A 141 11.01 -14.57 -7.63
C LEU A 141 10.99 -14.46 -9.16
N CYS A 142 11.57 -13.38 -9.68
CA CYS A 142 11.71 -13.15 -11.11
C CYS A 142 13.17 -12.88 -11.47
N ASP A 143 13.68 -13.53 -12.49
CA ASP A 143 15.04 -13.30 -13.04
C ASP A 143 15.06 -12.32 -14.21
N GLY A 144 13.88 -11.80 -14.60
CA GLY A 144 13.67 -10.91 -15.74
C GLY A 144 13.05 -11.59 -16.96
N GLU A 145 13.04 -12.91 -17.02
CA GLU A 145 12.45 -13.72 -18.08
C GLU A 145 11.37 -14.66 -17.54
N GLU A 146 11.64 -15.34 -16.43
CA GLU A 146 10.72 -16.29 -15.80
C GLU A 146 10.30 -15.83 -14.41
N VAL A 147 9.11 -16.25 -13.99
CA VAL A 147 8.56 -15.98 -12.65
C VAL A 147 8.33 -17.29 -11.94
N TYR A 148 8.93 -17.44 -10.77
CA TYR A 148 8.78 -18.60 -9.90
C TYR A 148 7.94 -18.21 -8.69
N ILE A 149 6.80 -18.85 -8.50
CA ILE A 149 5.97 -18.68 -7.30
C ILE A 149 6.57 -19.58 -6.22
N LEU A 150 7.10 -18.95 -5.18
CA LEU A 150 7.80 -19.62 -4.07
C LEU A 150 6.83 -20.07 -2.99
N SER A 151 5.84 -19.23 -2.69
CA SER A 151 4.81 -19.57 -1.72
C SER A 151 3.45 -19.01 -2.11
N LEU A 152 2.42 -19.70 -1.68
CA LEU A 152 1.04 -19.22 -1.68
C LEU A 152 0.47 -19.53 -0.31
N ILE A 153 0.29 -18.52 0.52
CA ILE A 153 -0.21 -18.66 1.89
C ILE A 153 -1.63 -18.11 1.95
N HIS A 154 -2.56 -18.97 2.35
CA HIS A 154 -3.91 -18.54 2.70
C HIS A 154 -3.87 -17.95 4.11
N ILE A 155 -4.09 -16.65 4.22
CA ILE A 155 -4.22 -15.96 5.50
C ILE A 155 -5.68 -16.08 5.91
N SER A 156 -5.98 -17.05 6.79
CA SER A 156 -7.22 -16.98 7.56
C SER A 156 -7.05 -15.86 8.58
N GLU A 157 -7.94 -14.86 8.57
CA GLU A 157 -7.92 -13.84 9.61
C GLU A 157 -7.75 -14.49 11.00
N PRO A 158 -6.71 -14.13 11.75
CA PRO A 158 -6.73 -14.42 13.17
C PRO A 158 -7.92 -13.65 13.71
N THR A 159 -8.91 -14.36 14.27
CA THR A 159 -9.97 -13.75 15.05
C THR A 159 -9.31 -12.85 16.08
N ARG A 160 -9.24 -11.55 15.78
CA ARG A 160 -8.77 -10.57 16.76
C ARG A 160 -9.81 -10.54 17.85
N PRO A 161 -9.47 -10.86 19.10
CA PRO A 161 -10.37 -10.58 20.20
C PRO A 161 -10.54 -9.06 20.25
N TYR A 162 -11.76 -8.61 20.26
CA TYR A 162 -12.15 -7.21 20.42
C TYR A 162 -11.66 -6.64 21.76
#